data_41f8984391dad6e7335318c7d34981a5
#
_entry.id   41f8984391dad6e7335318c7d34981a5
#
_cell.length_a   1.000
_cell.length_b   1.000
_cell.length_c   1.000
_cell.angle_alpha   90.00
_cell.angle_beta   90.00
_cell.angle_gamma   90.00
#
_symmetry.space_group_name_H-M   'P 1'
#
loop_
_entity.id
_entity.type
_entity.pdbx_description
1 polymer ?
#
loop_
_entity_poly.entity_id
_entity_poly.type
_entity_poly.pdbx_seq_one_letter_code
_entity_poly.pdbx_strand_id
1 'polypeptide(L)'
;MKILFVAAEGAPFSKTGGLGDVIGALPKSLVKAGHEVAVILPYYDMVEAKFGDQIEDVLQFEVYVGWRRQFCGIKKTVLNGVTFYFIDNQYYFFRGHVYGDFDDGERFAFFQLAALEAMERIGFIPDVLHAHDYHTAMIPFLLKEKYRWIQAYQNIKTVLTIHNLEFQGQFSEGMLWDLFRVGFERYADGTVRWNDCLNWMKAGILYADRVSTVSPSYAYEIMTTEFGCGLDQILRMESGKLSGIVNGIDTDLYNPETDPLLDYHFNKSDLSGKAQNKAKLQEKLGLPVRPDVPMIGIVSRLTRQKGFDVVVEGLHRMLQEDVQIVLLGTGDPGFEQAFSWFGQVFPDKLSANITFDVKLAQEIYAACDIFLMPSRFEPCGLSQMMAMRYGTLPLVHEVGGLRDTVQPFNPIEGTGTGFSFDNLTPYWLNWALQTALDVYYNHPDVWKNLQVQAMECDFSWDTACQSYLDLYHSLEN
;
A
#
# COMPACT_ATOMS: atom_id res chain seq x y z
N MET A 1 24.53 7.46 -3.64
CA MET A 1 23.78 8.42 -2.80
C MET A 1 23.52 7.83 -1.42
N LYS A 2 23.44 8.71 -0.43
CA LYS A 2 22.90 8.40 0.89
C LYS A 2 21.42 8.73 0.92
N ILE A 3 20.57 7.74 1.21
CA ILE A 3 19.11 7.88 1.18
C ILE A 3 18.55 7.52 2.55
N LEU A 4 17.76 8.42 3.12
CA LEU A 4 17.08 8.21 4.39
C LEU A 4 15.57 8.13 4.17
N PHE A 5 14.96 7.02 4.54
CA PHE A 5 13.52 6.86 4.60
C PHE A 5 13.02 7.19 6.01
N VAL A 6 11.97 7.96 6.11
CA VAL A 6 11.29 8.21 7.39
C VAL A 6 9.82 7.86 7.19
N ALA A 7 9.33 6.89 7.94
CA ALA A 7 7.99 6.36 7.77
C ALA A 7 7.38 5.93 9.10
N ALA A 8 6.04 5.92 9.16
CA ALA A 8 5.31 5.50 10.35
C ALA A 8 5.31 3.97 10.53
N GLU A 9 5.55 3.22 9.47
CA GLU A 9 5.61 1.75 9.52
C GLU A 9 6.58 1.21 8.48
N GLY A 10 7.08 0.01 8.70
CA GLY A 10 7.95 -0.70 7.76
C GLY A 10 8.07 -2.18 8.11
N ALA A 11 7.77 -3.05 7.13
CA ALA A 11 7.93 -4.49 7.29
C ALA A 11 9.42 -4.87 7.40
N PRO A 12 9.77 -5.92 8.13
CA PRO A 12 8.92 -6.84 8.90
C PRO A 12 8.56 -6.32 10.30
N PHE A 13 9.04 -5.15 10.69
CA PHE A 13 8.96 -4.65 12.06
C PHE A 13 7.54 -4.21 12.44
N SER A 14 6.91 -3.45 11.58
CA SER A 14 5.53 -2.98 11.76
C SER A 14 4.87 -2.85 10.38
N LYS A 15 3.62 -3.28 10.29
CA LYS A 15 2.87 -3.22 9.04
C LYS A 15 1.37 -3.21 9.32
N THR A 16 0.67 -2.24 8.73
CA THR A 16 -0.79 -2.19 8.69
C THR A 16 -1.32 -2.16 7.25
N GLY A 17 -0.51 -1.73 6.28
CA GLY A 17 -0.91 -1.58 4.90
C GLY A 17 0.27 -1.52 3.93
N GLY A 18 0.00 -0.99 2.73
CA GLY A 18 0.97 -0.96 1.62
C GLY A 18 2.24 -0.15 1.90
N LEU A 19 2.18 0.86 2.76
CA LEU A 19 3.37 1.61 3.17
C LEU A 19 4.41 0.69 3.82
N GLY A 20 3.96 -0.20 4.71
CA GLY A 20 4.85 -1.19 5.34
C GLY A 20 5.57 -2.06 4.32
N ASP A 21 4.87 -2.50 3.28
CA ASP A 21 5.45 -3.31 2.20
C ASP A 21 6.51 -2.53 1.41
N VAL A 22 6.25 -1.27 1.09
CA VAL A 22 7.21 -0.41 0.37
C VAL A 22 8.50 -0.24 1.18
N ILE A 23 8.39 0.09 2.46
CA ILE A 23 9.55 0.28 3.35
C ILE A 23 10.30 -1.04 3.58
N GLY A 24 9.60 -2.17 3.53
CA GLY A 24 10.23 -3.50 3.62
C GLY A 24 10.99 -3.93 2.36
N ALA A 25 10.71 -3.31 1.22
CA ALA A 25 11.23 -3.76 -0.07
C ALA A 25 12.11 -2.75 -0.80
N LEU A 26 11.67 -1.50 -0.93
CA LEU A 26 12.42 -0.49 -1.70
C LEU A 26 13.81 -0.19 -1.13
N PRO A 27 13.99 0.01 0.19
CA PRO A 27 15.33 0.27 0.74
C PRO A 27 16.34 -0.83 0.42
N LYS A 28 15.96 -2.11 0.56
CA LYS A 28 16.87 -3.22 0.23
C LYS A 28 17.21 -3.29 -1.25
N SER A 29 16.28 -2.94 -2.13
CA SER A 29 16.54 -2.87 -3.56
C SER A 29 17.51 -1.75 -3.91
N LEU A 30 17.42 -0.61 -3.22
CA LEU A 30 18.36 0.50 -3.38
C LEU A 30 19.76 0.15 -2.88
N VAL A 31 19.88 -0.59 -1.77
CA VAL A 31 21.17 -1.12 -1.29
C VAL A 31 21.78 -2.06 -2.32
N LYS A 32 20.97 -2.96 -2.87
CA LYS A 32 21.42 -3.88 -3.93
C LYS A 32 21.90 -3.12 -5.17
N ALA A 33 21.32 -1.95 -5.46
CA ALA A 33 21.73 -1.07 -6.55
C ALA A 33 22.99 -0.22 -6.23
N GLY A 34 23.58 -0.37 -5.04
CA GLY A 34 24.83 0.28 -4.66
C GLY A 34 24.71 1.57 -3.84
N HIS A 35 23.53 1.86 -3.30
CA HIS A 35 23.29 3.04 -2.47
C HIS A 35 23.39 2.73 -0.97
N GLU A 36 23.77 3.74 -0.18
CA GLU A 36 23.74 3.66 1.28
C GLU A 36 22.37 4.11 1.76
N VAL A 37 21.63 3.21 2.40
CA VAL A 37 20.24 3.44 2.78
C VAL A 37 20.02 3.18 4.26
N ALA A 38 19.36 4.13 4.92
CA ALA A 38 18.87 4.00 6.27
C ALA A 38 17.36 4.26 6.30
N VAL A 39 16.70 3.69 7.31
CA VAL A 39 15.27 3.87 7.56
C VAL A 39 15.10 4.29 9.01
N ILE A 40 14.25 5.28 9.28
CA ILE A 40 13.83 5.66 10.64
C ILE A 40 12.35 5.30 10.79
N LEU A 41 12.06 4.48 11.81
CA LEU A 41 10.71 4.03 12.20
C LEU A 41 10.46 4.31 13.67
N PRO A 42 9.20 4.43 14.11
CA PRO A 42 8.89 4.41 15.53
C PRO A 42 9.16 3.01 16.14
N TYR A 43 9.62 2.99 17.38
CA TYR A 43 9.81 1.75 18.13
C TYR A 43 8.52 1.39 18.86
N TYR A 44 7.63 0.68 18.14
CA TYR A 44 6.37 0.22 18.71
C TYR A 44 6.59 -0.97 19.65
N ASP A 45 5.63 -1.21 20.54
CA ASP A 45 5.64 -2.36 21.46
C ASP A 45 5.70 -3.70 20.70
N MET A 46 5.04 -3.81 19.54
CA MET A 46 5.11 -5.00 18.68
C MET A 46 6.51 -5.25 18.11
N VAL A 47 7.28 -4.19 17.90
CA VAL A 47 8.68 -4.30 17.44
C VAL A 47 9.55 -4.89 18.55
N GLU A 48 9.41 -4.37 19.77
CA GLU A 48 10.13 -4.90 20.94
C GLU A 48 9.78 -6.37 21.18
N ALA A 49 8.49 -6.71 21.13
CA ALA A 49 8.03 -8.07 21.40
C ALA A 49 8.62 -9.12 20.46
N LYS A 50 8.77 -8.79 19.18
CA LYS A 50 9.24 -9.74 18.16
C LYS A 50 10.72 -9.61 17.82
N PHE A 51 11.29 -8.42 17.91
CA PHE A 51 12.63 -8.12 17.41
C PHE A 51 13.56 -7.51 18.44
N GLY A 52 13.09 -7.27 19.67
CA GLY A 52 13.86 -6.57 20.71
C GLY A 52 15.25 -7.14 20.95
N ASP A 53 15.40 -8.46 20.90
CA ASP A 53 16.69 -9.14 21.10
C ASP A 53 17.70 -8.89 19.96
N GLN A 54 17.23 -8.43 18.81
CA GLN A 54 18.05 -8.16 17.62
C GLN A 54 18.35 -6.68 17.44
N ILE A 55 17.78 -5.82 18.30
CA ILE A 55 17.85 -4.35 18.21
C ILE A 55 18.70 -3.84 19.36
N GLU A 56 19.74 -3.08 19.05
CA GLU A 56 20.68 -2.52 20.02
C GLU A 56 20.41 -1.03 20.28
N ASP A 57 20.72 -0.59 21.49
CA ASP A 57 20.68 0.83 21.86
C ASP A 57 21.88 1.57 21.23
N VAL A 58 21.62 2.77 20.71
CA VAL A 58 22.66 3.63 20.12
C VAL A 58 22.96 4.82 21.01
N LEU A 59 21.93 5.65 21.27
CA LEU A 59 22.08 6.86 22.07
C LEU A 59 20.72 7.34 22.59
N GLN A 60 20.75 8.34 23.46
CA GLN A 60 19.56 8.97 24.04
C GLN A 60 19.74 10.48 24.04
N PHE A 61 18.64 11.20 23.84
CA PHE A 61 18.58 12.64 23.96
C PHE A 61 17.15 13.06 24.25
N GLU A 62 16.91 14.36 24.33
CA GLU A 62 15.58 14.90 24.56
C GLU A 62 15.10 15.69 23.37
N VAL A 63 13.80 15.57 23.08
CA VAL A 63 13.14 16.30 22.01
C VAL A 63 12.00 17.11 22.61
N TYR A 64 11.93 18.38 22.24
CA TYR A 64 10.84 19.26 22.64
C TYR A 64 9.72 19.20 21.60
N VAL A 65 8.55 18.72 22.02
CA VAL A 65 7.30 18.81 21.26
C VAL A 65 6.55 20.01 21.81
N GLY A 66 6.82 21.18 21.23
CA GLY A 66 6.39 22.43 21.86
C GLY A 66 7.08 22.65 23.22
N TRP A 67 6.25 22.81 24.26
CA TRP A 67 6.74 22.94 25.64
C TRP A 67 7.09 21.59 26.31
N ARG A 68 6.67 20.50 25.68
CA ARG A 68 6.83 19.14 26.25
C ARG A 68 8.26 18.67 26.03
N ARG A 69 8.91 18.30 27.12
CA ARG A 69 10.25 17.71 27.12
C ARG A 69 10.12 16.20 27.11
N GLN A 70 10.46 15.57 25.99
CA GLN A 70 10.23 14.15 25.78
C GLN A 70 11.56 13.39 25.62
N PHE A 71 11.62 12.23 26.25
CA PHE A 71 12.71 11.27 26.06
C PHE A 71 12.72 10.78 24.60
N CYS A 72 13.92 10.67 24.03
CA CYS A 72 14.13 10.06 22.70
C CYS A 72 15.31 9.10 22.78
N GLY A 73 15.04 7.82 22.69
CA GLY A 73 16.06 6.79 22.51
C GLY A 73 16.20 6.45 21.02
N ILE A 74 17.44 6.21 20.60
CA ILE A 74 17.71 5.69 19.26
C ILE A 74 18.20 4.27 19.40
N LYS A 75 17.53 3.36 18.71
CA LYS A 75 17.90 1.94 18.60
C LYS A 75 18.17 1.62 17.16
N LYS A 76 18.94 0.55 16.87
CA LYS A 76 19.19 0.15 15.49
C LYS A 76 19.31 -1.35 15.32
N THR A 77 19.08 -1.78 14.11
CA THR A 77 19.43 -3.11 13.59
C THR A 77 19.75 -2.98 12.10
N VAL A 78 20.41 -3.99 11.56
CA VAL A 78 20.69 -4.07 10.12
C VAL A 78 19.97 -5.28 9.55
N LEU A 79 19.22 -5.06 8.47
CA LEU A 79 18.51 -6.13 7.78
C LEU A 79 18.70 -5.95 6.27
N ASN A 80 19.19 -6.97 5.59
CA ASN A 80 19.44 -6.94 4.12
C ASN A 80 20.31 -5.75 3.67
N GLY A 81 21.29 -5.36 4.47
CA GLY A 81 22.17 -4.23 4.18
C GLY A 81 21.58 -2.85 4.46
N VAL A 82 20.33 -2.78 4.90
CA VAL A 82 19.65 -1.55 5.30
C VAL A 82 19.80 -1.35 6.80
N THR A 83 20.24 -0.18 7.23
CA THR A 83 20.27 0.18 8.65
C THR A 83 18.92 0.76 9.06
N PHE A 84 18.23 0.07 9.96
CA PHE A 84 16.98 0.54 10.55
C PHE A 84 17.25 1.17 11.90
N TYR A 85 16.90 2.45 12.01
CA TYR A 85 16.89 3.19 13.27
C TYR A 85 15.47 3.29 13.80
N PHE A 86 15.33 3.16 15.11
CA PHE A 86 14.03 3.24 15.77
C PHE A 86 14.02 4.38 16.80
N ILE A 87 12.97 5.18 16.76
CA ILE A 87 12.72 6.23 17.74
C ILE A 87 11.94 5.62 18.90
N ASP A 88 12.61 5.53 20.06
CA ASP A 88 12.04 4.94 21.27
C ASP A 88 11.45 6.02 22.17
N ASN A 89 10.16 5.94 22.39
CA ASN A 89 9.41 6.65 23.41
C ASN A 89 8.16 5.84 23.72
N GLN A 90 8.15 5.17 24.88
CA GLN A 90 7.07 4.25 25.24
C GLN A 90 5.73 4.97 25.42
N TYR A 91 5.75 6.20 25.93
CA TYR A 91 4.53 6.98 26.08
C TYR A 91 3.80 7.18 24.75
N TYR A 92 4.53 7.46 23.67
CA TYR A 92 3.94 7.69 22.36
C TYR A 92 3.69 6.40 21.57
N PHE A 93 4.53 5.38 21.71
CA PHE A 93 4.53 4.27 20.75
C PHE A 93 4.16 2.90 21.32
N PHE A 94 4.10 2.74 22.64
CA PHE A 94 3.63 1.49 23.25
C PHE A 94 2.13 1.55 23.48
N ARG A 95 1.36 1.45 22.39
CA ARG A 95 -0.09 1.62 22.39
C ARG A 95 -0.86 0.39 21.93
N GLY A 96 -0.18 -0.72 21.56
CA GLY A 96 -0.79 -1.93 21.03
C GLY A 96 -1.22 -1.83 19.57
N HIS A 97 -1.04 -0.69 18.94
CA HIS A 97 -1.38 -0.40 17.54
C HIS A 97 -0.50 0.72 17.01
N VAL A 98 -0.55 0.94 15.69
CA VAL A 98 0.27 1.96 15.02
C VAL A 98 -0.47 3.30 14.95
N TYR A 99 -1.72 3.30 14.55
CA TYR A 99 -2.54 4.50 14.33
C TYR A 99 -3.82 4.46 15.15
N GLY A 100 -4.49 5.61 15.23
CA GLY A 100 -5.85 5.73 15.72
C GLY A 100 -6.00 6.27 17.14
N ASP A 101 -4.95 6.87 17.71
CA ASP A 101 -5.04 7.54 18.99
C ASP A 101 -5.50 8.99 18.83
N PHE A 102 -6.19 9.50 19.85
CA PHE A 102 -6.64 10.91 19.87
C PHE A 102 -5.47 11.89 19.77
N ASP A 103 -4.27 11.50 20.21
CA ASP A 103 -3.06 12.30 20.21
C ASP A 103 -2.10 11.97 19.07
N ASP A 104 -2.59 11.39 17.97
CA ASP A 104 -1.76 11.07 16.80
C ASP A 104 -1.00 12.28 16.27
N GLY A 105 -1.57 13.48 16.33
CA GLY A 105 -0.86 14.71 15.98
C GLY A 105 0.40 14.92 16.82
N GLU A 106 0.31 14.78 18.13
CA GLU A 106 1.46 14.89 19.02
C GLU A 106 2.46 13.75 18.84
N ARG A 107 1.98 12.53 18.69
CA ARG A 107 2.81 11.33 18.47
C ARG A 107 3.68 11.47 17.24
N PHE A 108 3.09 11.83 16.11
CA PHE A 108 3.82 11.95 14.86
C PHE A 108 4.51 13.30 14.67
N ALA A 109 4.13 14.34 15.41
CA ALA A 109 4.95 15.54 15.56
C ALA A 109 6.26 15.20 16.26
N PHE A 110 6.18 14.49 17.40
CA PHE A 110 7.37 13.98 18.08
C PHE A 110 8.26 13.15 17.16
N PHE A 111 7.66 12.21 16.44
CA PHE A 111 8.41 11.34 15.53
C PHE A 111 9.19 12.11 14.46
N GLN A 112 8.56 13.09 13.83
CA GLN A 112 9.20 13.92 12.80
C GLN A 112 10.33 14.77 13.36
N LEU A 113 10.10 15.42 14.50
CA LEU A 113 11.11 16.22 15.18
C LEU A 113 12.29 15.35 15.61
N ALA A 114 12.01 14.20 16.21
CA ALA A 114 13.03 13.26 16.64
C ALA A 114 13.87 12.72 15.48
N ALA A 115 13.24 12.38 14.36
CA ALA A 115 13.93 11.91 13.17
C ALA A 115 14.91 12.96 12.62
N LEU A 116 14.48 14.22 12.55
CA LEU A 116 15.33 15.31 12.07
C LEU A 116 16.47 15.61 13.03
N GLU A 117 16.23 15.60 14.32
CA GLU A 117 17.27 15.85 15.32
C GLU A 117 18.21 14.65 15.51
N ALA A 118 17.77 13.46 15.12
CA ALA A 118 18.59 12.25 15.17
C ALA A 118 19.66 12.21 14.08
N MET A 119 19.43 12.77 12.90
CA MET A 119 20.33 12.63 11.74
C MET A 119 21.78 13.03 12.06
N GLU A 120 21.98 14.19 12.67
CA GLU A 120 23.30 14.68 13.05
C GLU A 120 23.94 13.82 14.14
N ARG A 121 23.13 13.38 15.12
CA ARG A 121 23.58 12.59 16.26
C ARG A 121 24.02 11.18 15.88
N ILE A 122 23.34 10.56 14.91
CA ILE A 122 23.69 9.22 14.40
C ILE A 122 24.74 9.28 13.29
N GLY A 123 25.13 10.48 12.86
CA GLY A 123 26.11 10.66 11.80
C GLY A 123 25.62 10.26 10.40
N PHE A 124 24.32 10.33 10.14
CA PHE A 124 23.75 10.04 8.85
C PHE A 124 23.02 11.27 8.29
N ILE A 125 23.74 12.03 7.47
CA ILE A 125 23.19 13.18 6.74
C ILE A 125 22.89 12.71 5.32
N PRO A 126 21.61 12.56 4.93
CA PRO A 126 21.28 12.02 3.62
C PRO A 126 21.47 13.04 2.50
N ASP A 127 21.71 12.55 1.28
CA ASP A 127 21.55 13.32 0.05
C ASP A 127 20.07 13.51 -0.25
N VAL A 128 19.26 12.44 -0.03
CA VAL A 128 17.82 12.44 -0.22
C VAL A 128 17.14 11.93 1.05
N LEU A 129 16.22 12.73 1.58
CA LEU A 129 15.30 12.33 2.64
C LEU A 129 13.94 12.04 2.02
N HIS A 130 13.46 10.81 2.17
CA HIS A 130 12.22 10.35 1.58
C HIS A 130 11.15 10.14 2.66
N ALA A 131 10.18 11.03 2.68
CA ALA A 131 9.04 11.01 3.60
C ALA A 131 7.84 10.30 2.95
N HIS A 132 6.97 9.73 3.79
CA HIS A 132 5.82 8.92 3.34
C HIS A 132 4.56 9.27 4.12
N ASP A 133 3.51 9.67 3.42
CA ASP A 133 2.19 10.03 3.94
C ASP A 133 2.23 11.21 4.94
N TYR A 134 1.08 11.54 5.53
CA TYR A 134 0.99 12.74 6.38
C TYR A 134 1.84 12.64 7.65
N HIS A 135 2.07 11.41 8.13
CA HIS A 135 2.81 11.17 9.37
C HIS A 135 4.25 11.70 9.32
N THR A 136 4.78 11.91 8.12
CA THR A 136 6.12 12.46 7.91
C THR A 136 6.13 13.63 6.92
N ALA A 137 4.96 14.12 6.50
CA ALA A 137 4.84 15.17 5.49
C ALA A 137 5.31 16.54 5.97
N MET A 138 5.36 16.79 7.28
CA MET A 138 5.91 18.04 7.82
C MET A 138 7.44 18.12 7.72
N ILE A 139 8.12 17.01 7.49
CA ILE A 139 9.59 16.99 7.43
C ILE A 139 10.17 17.96 6.39
N PRO A 140 9.71 17.99 5.13
CA PRO A 140 10.22 18.98 4.18
C PRO A 140 10.01 20.42 4.63
N PHE A 141 8.88 20.70 5.24
CA PHE A 141 8.56 22.01 5.81
C PHE A 141 9.50 22.36 6.98
N LEU A 142 9.68 21.43 7.92
CA LEU A 142 10.52 21.64 9.09
C LEU A 142 11.99 21.86 8.72
N LEU A 143 12.51 21.17 7.73
CA LEU A 143 13.86 21.36 7.24
C LEU A 143 14.11 22.81 6.80
N LYS A 144 13.14 23.42 6.15
CA LYS A 144 13.25 24.78 5.62
C LYS A 144 12.87 25.88 6.60
N GLU A 145 11.87 25.62 7.47
CA GLU A 145 11.33 26.66 8.36
C GLU A 145 11.88 26.59 9.79
N LYS A 146 12.26 25.40 10.27
CA LYS A 146 12.75 25.21 11.65
C LYS A 146 14.24 24.91 11.73
N TYR A 147 14.77 24.06 10.85
CA TYR A 147 16.14 23.54 10.92
C TYR A 147 17.09 24.14 9.88
N ARG A 148 16.69 25.20 9.18
CA ARG A 148 17.51 25.86 8.14
C ARG A 148 18.85 26.39 8.65
N TRP A 149 18.98 26.63 9.92
CA TRP A 149 20.19 27.11 10.55
C TRP A 149 21.27 26.01 10.70
N ILE A 150 20.89 24.75 10.61
CA ILE A 150 21.83 23.63 10.66
C ILE A 150 22.49 23.51 9.29
N GLN A 151 23.78 23.86 9.23
CA GLN A 151 24.52 23.89 7.96
C GLN A 151 24.53 22.53 7.26
N ALA A 152 24.67 21.44 8.01
CA ALA A 152 24.68 20.07 7.48
C ALA A 152 23.38 19.68 6.79
N TYR A 153 22.26 20.33 7.10
CA TYR A 153 20.94 20.00 6.55
C TYR A 153 20.57 20.78 5.29
N GLN A 154 21.35 21.82 4.94
CA GLN A 154 20.97 22.76 3.88
C GLN A 154 20.93 22.16 2.47
N ASN A 155 21.68 21.10 2.24
CA ASN A 155 21.76 20.44 0.93
C ASN A 155 20.90 19.19 0.82
N ILE A 156 20.13 18.84 1.85
CA ILE A 156 19.25 17.68 1.82
C ILE A 156 18.10 17.94 0.84
N LYS A 157 17.95 17.05 -0.13
CA LYS A 157 16.80 17.04 -1.04
C LYS A 157 15.69 16.17 -0.45
N THR A 158 14.44 16.54 -0.69
CA THR A 158 13.30 15.86 -0.11
C THR A 158 12.37 15.29 -1.17
N VAL A 159 11.90 14.08 -0.91
CA VAL A 159 10.82 13.41 -1.68
C VAL A 159 9.71 13.06 -0.71
N LEU A 160 8.48 13.37 -1.09
CA LEU A 160 7.28 12.93 -0.37
C LEU A 160 6.51 11.95 -1.24
N THR A 161 6.25 10.75 -0.74
CA THR A 161 5.36 9.79 -1.39
C THR A 161 4.00 9.76 -0.71
N ILE A 162 2.95 9.92 -1.50
CA ILE A 162 1.54 9.84 -1.07
C ILE A 162 1.05 8.43 -1.39
N HIS A 163 0.79 7.62 -0.35
CA HIS A 163 0.22 6.29 -0.50
C HIS A 163 -1.30 6.32 -0.55
N ASN A 164 -1.91 7.20 0.24
CA ASN A 164 -3.35 7.43 0.23
C ASN A 164 -3.66 8.88 0.62
N LEU A 165 -4.15 9.67 -0.33
CA LEU A 165 -4.44 11.09 -0.14
C LEU A 165 -5.66 11.35 0.77
N GLU A 166 -6.47 10.36 1.04
CA GLU A 166 -7.60 10.48 1.96
C GLU A 166 -7.14 10.89 3.36
N PHE A 167 -5.96 10.46 3.79
CA PHE A 167 -5.39 10.77 5.09
C PHE A 167 -4.37 11.89 4.98
N GLN A 168 -4.72 13.09 5.48
CA GLN A 168 -3.96 14.31 5.23
C GLN A 168 -3.29 14.92 6.46
N GLY A 169 -3.66 14.48 7.66
CA GLY A 169 -3.15 15.10 8.88
C GLY A 169 -3.70 16.52 9.05
N GLN A 170 -5.00 16.65 9.22
CA GLN A 170 -5.69 17.93 9.44
C GLN A 170 -5.87 18.16 10.94
N PHE A 171 -5.23 19.21 11.43
CA PHE A 171 -5.22 19.55 12.87
C PHE A 171 -5.56 21.03 13.06
N SER A 172 -5.84 21.42 14.31
CA SER A 172 -6.10 22.83 14.62
C SER A 172 -4.88 23.71 14.33
N GLU A 173 -5.14 24.96 13.98
CA GLU A 173 -4.09 25.95 13.66
C GLU A 173 -3.05 26.13 14.78
N GLY A 174 -3.50 26.06 16.02
CA GLY A 174 -2.64 26.21 17.19
C GLY A 174 -1.55 25.16 17.31
N MET A 175 -1.69 24.01 16.66
CA MET A 175 -0.73 22.93 16.72
C MET A 175 0.59 23.26 16.02
N LEU A 176 0.62 24.23 15.10
CA LEU A 176 1.85 24.68 14.46
C LEU A 176 2.86 25.20 15.51
N TRP A 177 2.39 25.99 16.46
CA TRP A 177 3.20 26.47 17.58
C TRP A 177 3.26 25.47 18.73
N ASP A 178 2.12 24.91 19.13
CA ASP A 178 2.03 24.02 20.29
C ASP A 178 2.89 22.75 20.16
N LEU A 179 2.99 22.21 18.95
CA LEU A 179 3.77 20.98 18.67
C LEU A 179 5.15 21.28 18.08
N PHE A 180 5.23 22.14 17.07
CA PHE A 180 6.46 22.33 16.28
C PHE A 180 7.29 23.55 16.67
N ARG A 181 6.72 24.47 17.47
CA ARG A 181 7.36 25.76 17.77
C ARG A 181 7.75 26.55 16.51
N VAL A 182 6.93 26.46 15.49
CA VAL A 182 7.04 27.28 14.28
C VAL A 182 6.02 28.42 14.37
N GLY A 183 6.42 29.61 13.98
CA GLY A 183 5.56 30.79 13.99
C GLY A 183 4.34 30.66 13.10
N PHE A 184 3.38 31.56 13.28
CA PHE A 184 2.08 31.49 12.64
C PHE A 184 2.07 32.01 11.18
N GLU A 185 3.18 32.54 10.69
CA GLU A 185 3.29 33.25 9.41
C GLU A 185 2.83 32.40 8.22
N ARG A 186 3.23 31.12 8.17
CA ARG A 186 2.88 30.23 7.07
C ARG A 186 1.45 29.73 7.12
N TYR A 187 0.82 29.77 8.29
CA TYR A 187 -0.60 29.55 8.40
C TYR A 187 -1.38 30.80 7.94
N ALA A 188 -0.97 31.97 8.41
CA ALA A 188 -1.63 33.23 8.10
C ALA A 188 -1.60 33.53 6.58
N ASP A 189 -0.49 33.27 5.92
CA ASP A 189 -0.36 33.47 4.46
C ASP A 189 -1.03 32.40 3.60
N GLY A 190 -1.59 31.36 4.23
CA GLY A 190 -2.30 30.29 3.55
C GLY A 190 -1.45 29.11 3.13
N THR A 191 -0.12 29.15 3.31
CA THR A 191 0.79 28.09 2.83
C THR A 191 0.46 26.72 3.41
N VAL A 192 0.23 26.63 4.74
CA VAL A 192 -0.07 25.37 5.42
C VAL A 192 -1.53 25.23 5.85
N ARG A 193 -2.33 26.24 5.56
CA ARG A 193 -3.76 26.26 5.86
C ARG A 193 -4.58 25.66 4.74
N TRP A 194 -5.51 24.78 5.10
CA TRP A 194 -6.53 24.26 4.20
C TRP A 194 -7.81 23.96 4.97
N ASN A 195 -8.95 24.48 4.50
CA ASN A 195 -10.24 24.34 5.19
C ASN A 195 -10.17 24.75 6.67
N ASP A 196 -9.55 25.91 6.95
CA ASP A 196 -9.35 26.45 8.31
C ASP A 196 -8.60 25.53 9.28
N CYS A 197 -7.85 24.59 8.73
CA CYS A 197 -7.01 23.66 9.47
C CYS A 197 -5.55 23.78 9.05
N LEU A 198 -4.64 23.38 9.95
CA LEU A 198 -3.26 23.04 9.59
C LEU A 198 -3.30 21.69 8.85
N ASN A 199 -2.90 21.68 7.58
CA ASN A 199 -2.88 20.47 6.78
C ASN A 199 -1.44 20.04 6.51
N TRP A 200 -1.05 18.93 7.11
CA TRP A 200 0.34 18.42 7.03
C TRP A 200 0.68 17.95 5.60
N MET A 201 -0.25 17.31 4.94
CA MET A 201 -0.02 16.84 3.57
C MET A 201 0.20 18.01 2.62
N LYS A 202 -0.59 19.08 2.74
CA LYS A 202 -0.40 20.31 1.95
C LYS A 202 1.00 20.90 2.16
N ALA A 203 1.43 21.01 3.42
CA ALA A 203 2.76 21.51 3.75
C ALA A 203 3.85 20.67 3.08
N GLY A 204 3.73 19.34 3.15
CA GLY A 204 4.66 18.42 2.50
C GLY A 204 4.69 18.54 0.98
N ILE A 205 3.53 18.65 0.33
CA ILE A 205 3.43 18.82 -1.12
C ILE A 205 4.12 20.10 -1.56
N LEU A 206 3.89 21.20 -0.85
CA LEU A 206 4.49 22.50 -1.21
C LEU A 206 5.99 22.56 -0.97
N TYR A 207 6.50 21.95 0.09
CA TYR A 207 7.90 22.07 0.50
C TYR A 207 8.81 20.96 -0.03
N ALA A 208 8.29 19.79 -0.40
CA ALA A 208 9.11 18.73 -0.97
C ALA A 208 9.66 19.12 -2.34
N ASP A 209 10.88 18.69 -2.64
CA ASP A 209 11.50 18.93 -3.94
C ASP A 209 10.86 18.09 -5.05
N ARG A 210 10.41 16.87 -4.71
CA ARG A 210 9.60 16.01 -5.57
C ARG A 210 8.49 15.37 -4.75
N VAL A 211 7.38 15.12 -5.41
CA VAL A 211 6.23 14.39 -4.85
C VAL A 211 5.94 13.21 -5.75
N SER A 212 5.81 12.04 -5.17
CA SER A 212 5.37 10.86 -5.90
C SER A 212 4.13 10.25 -5.28
N THR A 213 3.43 9.46 -6.08
CA THR A 213 2.35 8.60 -5.60
C THR A 213 2.49 7.23 -6.25
N VAL A 214 1.65 6.30 -5.90
CA VAL A 214 1.90 4.87 -6.08
C VAL A 214 1.34 4.28 -7.37
N SER A 215 0.92 5.13 -8.29
CA SER A 215 0.67 4.76 -9.69
C SER A 215 0.53 5.98 -10.59
N PRO A 216 0.84 5.88 -11.89
CA PRO A 216 0.63 6.98 -12.84
C PRO A 216 -0.84 7.42 -12.94
N SER A 217 -1.78 6.48 -12.99
CA SER A 217 -3.20 6.82 -13.03
C SER A 217 -3.66 7.51 -11.76
N TYR A 218 -3.20 7.09 -10.60
CA TYR A 218 -3.52 7.76 -9.34
C TYR A 218 -2.92 9.18 -9.30
N ALA A 219 -1.71 9.37 -9.81
CA ALA A 219 -1.11 10.71 -9.93
C ALA A 219 -1.99 11.67 -10.74
N TYR A 220 -2.61 11.18 -11.80
CA TYR A 220 -3.58 11.94 -12.58
C TYR A 220 -4.89 12.16 -11.80
N GLU A 221 -5.44 11.11 -11.20
CA GLU A 221 -6.73 11.14 -10.50
C GLU A 221 -6.73 12.11 -9.32
N ILE A 222 -5.65 12.16 -8.52
CA ILE A 222 -5.58 13.07 -7.37
C ILE A 222 -5.50 14.56 -7.75
N MET A 223 -5.25 14.87 -9.01
CA MET A 223 -5.36 16.22 -9.57
C MET A 223 -6.79 16.56 -9.99
N THR A 224 -7.73 15.63 -9.86
CA THR A 224 -9.15 15.86 -10.17
C THR A 224 -9.95 16.13 -8.91
N THR A 225 -11.07 16.83 -9.06
CA THR A 225 -11.99 17.10 -7.96
C THR A 225 -12.55 15.81 -7.34
N GLU A 226 -12.77 14.78 -8.15
CA GLU A 226 -13.35 13.51 -7.71
C GLU A 226 -12.43 12.74 -6.75
N PHE A 227 -11.12 12.68 -7.03
CA PHE A 227 -10.18 11.89 -6.26
C PHE A 227 -9.16 12.69 -5.44
N GLY A 228 -9.15 14.01 -5.59
CA GLY A 228 -8.15 14.87 -4.95
C GLY A 228 -8.38 15.14 -3.46
N CYS A 229 -9.47 14.67 -2.88
CA CYS A 229 -9.78 14.83 -1.45
C CYS A 229 -9.63 16.29 -0.96
N GLY A 230 -9.98 17.26 -1.81
CA GLY A 230 -9.86 18.68 -1.52
C GLY A 230 -8.48 19.29 -1.84
N LEU A 231 -7.46 18.52 -2.13
CA LEU A 231 -6.11 18.99 -2.47
C LEU A 231 -5.80 18.97 -3.99
N ASP A 232 -6.79 18.72 -4.82
CA ASP A 232 -6.63 18.61 -6.27
C ASP A 232 -6.03 19.87 -6.89
N GLN A 233 -6.48 21.06 -6.47
CA GLN A 233 -5.94 22.32 -6.96
C GLN A 233 -4.46 22.50 -6.59
N ILE A 234 -4.09 22.17 -5.36
CA ILE A 234 -2.69 22.24 -4.90
C ILE A 234 -1.82 21.30 -5.73
N LEU A 235 -2.29 20.09 -5.98
CA LEU A 235 -1.55 19.11 -6.78
C LEU A 235 -1.44 19.52 -8.26
N ARG A 236 -2.48 20.14 -8.82
CA ARG A 236 -2.39 20.73 -10.17
C ARG A 236 -1.34 21.83 -10.25
N MET A 237 -1.31 22.73 -9.25
CA MET A 237 -0.32 23.80 -9.18
C MET A 237 1.10 23.26 -9.07
N GLU A 238 1.28 22.15 -8.37
CA GLU A 238 2.57 21.51 -8.13
C GLU A 238 2.82 20.32 -9.09
N SER A 239 2.06 20.21 -10.17
CA SER A 239 2.13 19.08 -11.12
C SER A 239 3.52 18.84 -11.72
N GLY A 240 4.34 19.87 -11.82
CA GLY A 240 5.71 19.76 -12.35
C GLY A 240 6.64 18.92 -11.49
N LYS A 241 6.32 18.68 -10.24
CA LYS A 241 7.11 17.81 -9.35
C LYS A 241 6.40 16.52 -8.95
N LEU A 242 5.18 16.29 -9.46
CA LEU A 242 4.38 15.11 -9.18
C LEU A 242 4.64 14.00 -10.21
N SER A 243 4.89 12.80 -9.74
CA SER A 243 5.00 11.60 -10.58
C SER A 243 4.31 10.40 -9.93
N GLY A 244 3.95 9.40 -10.73
CA GLY A 244 3.37 8.15 -10.26
C GLY A 244 4.30 6.99 -10.53
N ILE A 245 4.58 6.18 -9.51
CA ILE A 245 5.44 5.00 -9.60
C ILE A 245 4.68 3.81 -9.02
N VAL A 246 4.44 2.79 -9.82
CA VAL A 246 3.76 1.57 -9.36
C VAL A 246 4.67 0.81 -8.40
N ASN A 247 4.12 0.37 -7.27
CA ASN A 247 4.82 -0.49 -6.33
C ASN A 247 5.06 -1.87 -6.93
N GLY A 248 6.12 -2.53 -6.47
CA GLY A 248 6.36 -3.94 -6.77
C GLY A 248 5.76 -4.86 -5.72
N ILE A 249 5.91 -6.15 -5.97
CA ILE A 249 5.67 -7.21 -4.98
C ILE A 249 6.95 -8.03 -4.79
N ASP A 250 7.05 -8.72 -3.66
CA ASP A 250 8.15 -9.66 -3.41
C ASP A 250 7.93 -10.92 -4.25
N THR A 251 8.61 -11.01 -5.39
CA THR A 251 8.47 -12.11 -6.34
C THR A 251 9.16 -13.41 -5.88
N ASP A 252 9.97 -13.38 -4.85
CA ASP A 252 10.52 -14.58 -4.22
C ASP A 252 9.51 -15.18 -3.24
N LEU A 253 8.84 -14.33 -2.46
CA LEU A 253 7.77 -14.74 -1.56
C LEU A 253 6.52 -15.20 -2.34
N TYR A 254 6.09 -14.40 -3.32
CA TYR A 254 4.94 -14.70 -4.19
C TYR A 254 5.43 -15.42 -5.45
N ASN A 255 5.77 -16.69 -5.29
CA ASN A 255 6.25 -17.53 -6.38
C ASN A 255 5.56 -18.90 -6.36
N PRO A 256 4.72 -19.20 -7.36
CA PRO A 256 3.97 -20.46 -7.38
C PRO A 256 4.86 -21.71 -7.52
N GLU A 257 6.11 -21.56 -7.95
CA GLU A 257 7.06 -22.67 -8.05
C GLU A 257 7.67 -23.08 -6.71
N THR A 258 7.73 -22.16 -5.74
CA THR A 258 8.47 -22.36 -4.49
C THR A 258 7.69 -22.03 -3.23
N ASP A 259 6.45 -21.56 -3.35
CA ASP A 259 5.65 -21.12 -2.20
C ASP A 259 5.42 -22.27 -1.21
N PRO A 260 6.00 -22.18 0.01
CA PRO A 260 5.89 -23.26 1.00
C PRO A 260 4.48 -23.40 1.60
N LEU A 261 3.62 -22.41 1.40
CA LEU A 261 2.23 -22.47 1.87
C LEU A 261 1.31 -23.24 0.94
N LEU A 262 1.80 -23.61 -0.26
CA LEU A 262 1.05 -24.39 -1.24
C LEU A 262 1.46 -25.86 -1.19
N ASP A 263 0.49 -26.74 -1.33
CA ASP A 263 0.76 -28.19 -1.42
C ASP A 263 1.20 -28.61 -2.82
N TYR A 264 0.80 -27.86 -3.85
CA TYR A 264 1.15 -28.14 -5.23
C TYR A 264 1.76 -26.89 -5.87
N HIS A 265 2.96 -27.05 -6.42
CA HIS A 265 3.67 -25.99 -7.13
C HIS A 265 3.34 -26.01 -8.62
N PHE A 266 3.46 -24.88 -9.27
CA PHE A 266 3.18 -24.75 -10.70
C PHE A 266 3.90 -23.55 -11.30
N ASN A 267 3.89 -23.44 -12.63
CA ASN A 267 4.42 -22.30 -13.37
C ASN A 267 3.59 -22.07 -14.64
N LYS A 268 3.93 -21.03 -15.41
CA LYS A 268 3.20 -20.66 -16.62
C LYS A 268 3.23 -21.74 -17.71
N SER A 269 4.22 -22.63 -17.69
CA SER A 269 4.36 -23.72 -18.66
C SER A 269 3.58 -24.98 -18.25
N ASP A 270 3.30 -25.12 -16.95
CA ASP A 270 2.56 -26.25 -16.40
C ASP A 270 1.65 -25.79 -15.27
N LEU A 271 0.37 -25.63 -15.57
CA LEU A 271 -0.66 -25.17 -14.63
C LEU A 271 -1.37 -26.33 -13.91
N SER A 272 -0.90 -27.57 -14.04
CA SER A 272 -1.53 -28.74 -13.39
C SER A 272 -1.59 -28.60 -11.86
N GLY A 273 -0.53 -28.06 -11.26
CA GLY A 273 -0.50 -27.78 -9.82
C GLY A 273 -1.57 -26.76 -9.37
N LYS A 274 -1.89 -25.80 -10.22
CA LYS A 274 -2.98 -24.85 -9.94
C LYS A 274 -4.33 -25.55 -9.87
N ALA A 275 -4.61 -26.46 -10.78
CA ALA A 275 -5.84 -27.27 -10.78
C ALA A 275 -5.93 -28.16 -9.53
N GLN A 276 -4.80 -28.71 -9.07
CA GLN A 276 -4.73 -29.48 -7.84
C GLN A 276 -4.96 -28.61 -6.58
N ASN A 277 -4.41 -27.42 -6.54
CA ASN A 277 -4.68 -26.45 -5.46
C ASN A 277 -6.17 -26.06 -5.41
N LYS A 278 -6.79 -25.89 -6.58
CA LYS A 278 -8.22 -25.59 -6.67
C LYS A 278 -9.07 -26.70 -6.04
N ALA A 279 -8.83 -27.94 -6.42
CA ALA A 279 -9.56 -29.09 -5.86
C ALA A 279 -9.38 -29.17 -4.34
N LYS A 280 -8.16 -28.95 -3.85
CA LYS A 280 -7.86 -28.98 -2.42
C LYS A 280 -8.54 -27.86 -1.66
N LEU A 281 -8.58 -26.65 -2.21
CA LEU A 281 -9.27 -25.53 -1.59
C LEU A 281 -10.78 -25.75 -1.54
N GLN A 282 -11.37 -26.28 -2.60
CA GLN A 282 -12.78 -26.64 -2.62
C GLN A 282 -13.11 -27.65 -1.50
N GLU A 283 -12.31 -28.69 -1.36
CA GLU A 283 -12.46 -29.69 -0.29
C GLU A 283 -12.32 -29.05 1.10
N LYS A 284 -11.28 -28.27 1.32
CA LYS A 284 -11.00 -27.60 2.60
C LYS A 284 -12.16 -26.71 3.05
N LEU A 285 -12.79 -26.00 2.11
CA LEU A 285 -13.85 -25.03 2.40
C LEU A 285 -15.25 -25.63 2.33
N GLY A 286 -15.38 -26.92 2.06
CA GLY A 286 -16.68 -27.59 1.97
C GLY A 286 -17.48 -27.25 0.70
N LEU A 287 -16.81 -26.77 -0.34
CA LEU A 287 -17.40 -26.54 -1.65
C LEU A 287 -17.36 -27.84 -2.46
N PRO A 288 -18.31 -28.06 -3.40
CA PRO A 288 -18.23 -29.18 -4.33
C PRO A 288 -16.89 -29.14 -5.10
N VAL A 289 -16.22 -30.27 -5.17
CA VAL A 289 -14.96 -30.40 -5.92
C VAL A 289 -15.30 -30.53 -7.42
N ARG A 290 -15.17 -29.40 -8.13
CA ARG A 290 -15.50 -29.28 -9.54
C ARG A 290 -14.39 -28.55 -10.27
N PRO A 291 -13.61 -29.23 -11.11
CA PRO A 291 -12.55 -28.59 -11.89
C PRO A 291 -13.08 -27.66 -12.99
N ASP A 292 -14.34 -27.84 -13.41
CA ASP A 292 -14.97 -27.14 -14.51
C ASP A 292 -15.68 -25.84 -14.09
N VAL A 293 -15.82 -25.55 -12.80
CA VAL A 293 -16.48 -24.32 -12.34
C VAL A 293 -15.45 -23.21 -12.09
N PRO A 294 -15.67 -21.99 -12.55
CA PRO A 294 -14.77 -20.88 -12.21
C PRO A 294 -14.91 -20.50 -10.73
N MET A 295 -13.78 -20.40 -10.04
CA MET A 295 -13.69 -19.89 -8.67
C MET A 295 -13.31 -18.42 -8.68
N ILE A 296 -14.10 -17.61 -8.02
CA ILE A 296 -13.88 -16.18 -7.82
C ILE A 296 -13.33 -15.99 -6.41
N GLY A 297 -12.10 -15.49 -6.31
CA GLY A 297 -11.45 -15.19 -5.03
C GLY A 297 -11.58 -13.71 -4.68
N ILE A 298 -11.80 -13.46 -3.39
CA ILE A 298 -11.82 -12.11 -2.80
C ILE A 298 -10.98 -12.14 -1.54
N VAL A 299 -9.90 -11.34 -1.51
CA VAL A 299 -9.05 -11.16 -0.33
C VAL A 299 -8.96 -9.66 -0.10
N SER A 300 -9.66 -9.14 0.90
CA SER A 300 -9.76 -7.69 1.08
C SER A 300 -10.30 -7.31 2.45
N ARG A 301 -10.06 -6.07 2.85
CA ARG A 301 -10.89 -5.42 3.88
C ARG A 301 -12.26 -5.16 3.28
N LEU A 302 -13.31 -5.43 4.06
CA LEU A 302 -14.69 -5.31 3.61
C LEU A 302 -15.19 -3.88 3.89
N THR A 303 -14.86 -2.97 2.99
CA THR A 303 -15.20 -1.55 3.11
C THR A 303 -15.91 -1.04 1.87
N ARG A 304 -16.55 0.13 1.99
CA ARG A 304 -17.15 0.82 0.85
C ARG A 304 -16.08 1.24 -0.17
N GLN A 305 -14.90 1.64 0.28
CA GLN A 305 -13.78 1.97 -0.60
C GLN A 305 -13.43 0.80 -1.53
N LYS A 306 -13.48 -0.42 -1.02
CA LYS A 306 -13.18 -1.64 -1.78
C LYS A 306 -14.33 -2.10 -2.67
N GLY A 307 -15.43 -1.36 -2.71
CA GLY A 307 -16.57 -1.62 -3.60
C GLY A 307 -17.57 -2.66 -3.10
N PHE A 308 -17.52 -3.03 -1.81
CA PHE A 308 -18.37 -4.11 -1.30
C PHE A 308 -19.84 -3.75 -1.19
N ASP A 309 -20.23 -2.48 -1.15
CA ASP A 309 -21.62 -2.06 -1.31
C ASP A 309 -22.16 -2.50 -2.67
N VAL A 310 -21.37 -2.35 -3.72
CA VAL A 310 -21.75 -2.78 -5.09
C VAL A 310 -21.76 -4.31 -5.22
N VAL A 311 -20.78 -4.99 -4.63
CA VAL A 311 -20.72 -6.46 -4.67
C VAL A 311 -21.93 -7.08 -3.96
N VAL A 312 -22.24 -6.60 -2.75
CA VAL A 312 -23.37 -7.12 -1.97
C VAL A 312 -24.70 -6.91 -2.70
N GLU A 313 -24.89 -5.74 -3.31
CA GLU A 313 -26.09 -5.44 -4.10
C GLU A 313 -26.24 -6.38 -5.30
N GLY A 314 -25.13 -6.75 -5.96
CA GLY A 314 -25.12 -7.64 -7.12
C GLY A 314 -24.93 -9.12 -6.82
N LEU A 315 -24.71 -9.50 -5.55
CA LEU A 315 -24.26 -10.85 -5.18
C LEU A 315 -25.29 -11.94 -5.48
N HIS A 316 -26.57 -11.68 -5.24
CA HIS A 316 -27.62 -12.63 -5.56
C HIS A 316 -27.61 -13.00 -7.05
N ARG A 317 -27.45 -12.00 -7.92
CA ARG A 317 -27.35 -12.24 -9.37
C ARG A 317 -26.09 -13.02 -9.73
N MET A 318 -24.94 -12.68 -9.16
CA MET A 318 -23.71 -13.42 -9.42
C MET A 318 -23.84 -14.89 -9.05
N LEU A 319 -24.54 -15.20 -7.99
CA LEU A 319 -24.77 -16.57 -7.52
C LEU A 319 -25.81 -17.35 -8.34
N GLN A 320 -26.50 -16.72 -9.29
CA GLN A 320 -27.31 -17.43 -10.28
C GLN A 320 -26.45 -18.08 -11.37
N GLU A 321 -25.23 -17.60 -11.57
CA GLU A 321 -24.28 -18.20 -12.51
C GLU A 321 -23.68 -19.48 -11.93
N ASP A 322 -23.13 -20.32 -12.79
CA ASP A 322 -22.38 -21.50 -12.35
C ASP A 322 -20.96 -21.08 -11.98
N VAL A 323 -20.83 -20.61 -10.74
CA VAL A 323 -19.59 -20.10 -10.16
C VAL A 323 -19.46 -20.54 -8.69
N GLN A 324 -18.23 -20.51 -8.19
CA GLN A 324 -17.95 -20.56 -6.76
C GLN A 324 -17.24 -19.28 -6.35
N ILE A 325 -17.59 -18.74 -5.18
CA ILE A 325 -16.97 -17.52 -4.62
C ILE A 325 -16.34 -17.88 -3.28
N VAL A 326 -15.08 -17.50 -3.11
CA VAL A 326 -14.34 -17.64 -1.86
C VAL A 326 -13.95 -16.25 -1.37
N LEU A 327 -14.48 -15.85 -0.22
CA LEU A 327 -14.17 -14.58 0.41
C LEU A 327 -13.29 -14.80 1.64
N LEU A 328 -12.21 -14.01 1.74
CA LEU A 328 -11.40 -13.87 2.94
C LEU A 328 -11.27 -12.38 3.27
N GLY A 329 -11.71 -11.99 4.46
CA GLY A 329 -11.58 -10.61 4.91
C GLY A 329 -12.46 -10.26 6.08
N THR A 330 -12.18 -9.09 6.65
CA THR A 330 -12.95 -8.47 7.73
C THR A 330 -13.18 -7.00 7.41
N GLY A 331 -14.14 -6.36 8.07
CA GLY A 331 -14.37 -4.93 7.90
C GLY A 331 -15.71 -4.47 8.46
N ASP A 332 -16.50 -3.82 7.64
CA ASP A 332 -17.81 -3.31 8.02
C ASP A 332 -18.74 -4.47 8.44
N PRO A 333 -19.36 -4.41 9.65
CA PRO A 333 -20.24 -5.46 10.12
C PRO A 333 -21.41 -5.79 9.18
N GLY A 334 -21.94 -4.80 8.48
CA GLY A 334 -23.00 -5.02 7.50
C GLY A 334 -22.57 -5.89 6.33
N PHE A 335 -21.36 -5.68 5.83
CA PHE A 335 -20.80 -6.52 4.77
C PHE A 335 -20.44 -7.91 5.26
N GLU A 336 -19.85 -8.03 6.45
CA GLU A 336 -19.55 -9.32 7.07
C GLU A 336 -20.81 -10.16 7.22
N GLN A 337 -21.89 -9.58 7.72
CA GLN A 337 -23.19 -10.24 7.89
C GLN A 337 -23.79 -10.65 6.56
N ALA A 338 -23.72 -9.79 5.54
CA ALA A 338 -24.25 -10.09 4.22
C ALA A 338 -23.57 -11.32 3.60
N PHE A 339 -22.23 -11.35 3.60
CA PHE A 339 -21.49 -12.51 3.06
C PHE A 339 -21.73 -13.78 3.86
N SER A 340 -21.79 -13.68 5.17
CA SER A 340 -22.10 -14.83 6.04
C SER A 340 -23.49 -15.40 5.74
N TRP A 341 -24.48 -14.52 5.54
CA TRP A 341 -25.85 -14.93 5.18
C TRP A 341 -25.88 -15.62 3.81
N PHE A 342 -25.25 -15.03 2.79
CA PHE A 342 -25.18 -15.65 1.47
C PHE A 342 -24.44 -16.98 1.48
N GLY A 343 -23.41 -17.13 2.29
CA GLY A 343 -22.71 -18.41 2.49
C GLY A 343 -23.58 -19.49 3.10
N GLN A 344 -24.49 -19.12 3.99
CA GLN A 344 -25.46 -20.05 4.57
C GLN A 344 -26.57 -20.45 3.59
N VAL A 345 -27.01 -19.50 2.77
CA VAL A 345 -28.10 -19.75 1.78
C VAL A 345 -27.58 -20.49 0.55
N PHE A 346 -26.33 -20.24 0.14
CA PHE A 346 -25.69 -20.84 -1.02
C PHE A 346 -24.39 -21.57 -0.64
N PRO A 347 -24.48 -22.60 0.24
CA PRO A 347 -23.26 -23.25 0.78
C PRO A 347 -22.39 -23.93 -0.27
N ASP A 348 -22.99 -24.34 -1.40
CA ASP A 348 -22.26 -24.97 -2.51
C ASP A 348 -21.61 -23.95 -3.46
N LYS A 349 -21.88 -22.67 -3.30
CA LYS A 349 -21.42 -21.62 -4.19
C LYS A 349 -20.59 -20.55 -3.53
N LEU A 350 -20.74 -20.31 -2.23
CA LEU A 350 -20.04 -19.23 -1.53
C LEU A 350 -19.48 -19.71 -0.19
N SER A 351 -18.18 -19.53 -0.02
CA SER A 351 -17.49 -19.72 1.26
C SER A 351 -17.07 -18.34 1.79
N ALA A 352 -17.67 -17.92 2.90
CA ALA A 352 -17.35 -16.66 3.57
C ALA A 352 -16.44 -16.94 4.76
N ASN A 353 -15.19 -16.48 4.66
CA ASN A 353 -14.19 -16.63 5.71
C ASN A 353 -13.89 -15.24 6.31
N ILE A 354 -14.61 -14.90 7.37
CA ILE A 354 -14.54 -13.59 8.03
C ILE A 354 -13.43 -13.64 9.08
N THR A 355 -12.22 -13.52 8.59
CA THR A 355 -11.00 -13.60 9.40
C THR A 355 -9.80 -13.02 8.64
N PHE A 356 -8.67 -12.98 9.31
CA PHE A 356 -7.36 -12.72 8.71
C PHE A 356 -6.56 -14.03 8.72
N ASP A 357 -6.13 -14.50 7.55
CA ASP A 357 -5.41 -15.76 7.40
C ASP A 357 -4.45 -15.68 6.19
N VAL A 358 -3.16 -15.57 6.48
CA VAL A 358 -2.11 -15.44 5.45
C VAL A 358 -2.03 -16.69 4.57
N LYS A 359 -2.16 -17.88 5.16
CA LYS A 359 -2.11 -19.14 4.40
C LYS A 359 -3.29 -19.27 3.45
N LEU A 360 -4.49 -18.96 3.95
CA LEU A 360 -5.70 -19.00 3.12
C LEU A 360 -5.63 -17.99 1.97
N ALA A 361 -5.06 -16.80 2.21
CA ALA A 361 -4.85 -15.82 1.14
C ALA A 361 -3.99 -16.39 0.00
N GLN A 362 -2.86 -17.03 0.34
CA GLN A 362 -2.00 -17.68 -0.66
C GLN A 362 -2.72 -18.81 -1.40
N GLU A 363 -3.49 -19.60 -0.68
CA GLU A 363 -4.29 -20.68 -1.27
C GLU A 363 -5.34 -20.13 -2.25
N ILE A 364 -5.95 -18.99 -1.94
CA ILE A 364 -6.91 -18.32 -2.83
C ILE A 364 -6.21 -17.81 -4.10
N TYR A 365 -5.07 -17.12 -3.98
CA TYR A 365 -4.31 -16.67 -5.15
C TYR A 365 -3.93 -17.85 -6.06
N ALA A 366 -3.54 -18.98 -5.48
CA ALA A 366 -3.09 -20.14 -6.23
C ALA A 366 -4.22 -20.97 -6.85
N ALA A 367 -5.39 -20.98 -6.21
CA ALA A 367 -6.48 -21.89 -6.58
C ALA A 367 -7.56 -21.26 -7.43
N CYS A 368 -7.80 -19.95 -7.30
CA CYS A 368 -8.90 -19.29 -7.99
C CYS A 368 -8.61 -19.03 -9.46
N ASP A 369 -9.66 -18.86 -10.23
CA ASP A 369 -9.60 -18.52 -11.66
C ASP A 369 -9.71 -17.01 -11.87
N ILE A 370 -10.56 -16.35 -11.09
CA ILE A 370 -10.83 -14.92 -11.14
C ILE A 370 -10.56 -14.32 -9.77
N PHE A 371 -9.94 -13.15 -9.74
CA PHE A 371 -9.72 -12.37 -8.52
C PHE A 371 -10.49 -11.05 -8.61
N LEU A 372 -11.47 -10.85 -7.73
CA LEU A 372 -12.36 -9.70 -7.79
C LEU A 372 -11.83 -8.54 -6.94
N MET A 373 -11.57 -7.39 -7.58
CA MET A 373 -11.18 -6.13 -6.94
C MET A 373 -11.97 -4.94 -7.52
N PRO A 374 -13.22 -4.73 -7.07
CA PRO A 374 -14.07 -3.66 -7.61
C PRO A 374 -13.91 -2.35 -6.82
N SER A 375 -12.72 -1.99 -6.47
CA SER A 375 -12.43 -0.83 -5.62
C SER A 375 -12.96 0.47 -6.22
N ARG A 376 -13.56 1.30 -5.37
CA ARG A 376 -14.03 2.64 -5.74
C ARG A 376 -12.87 3.54 -6.10
N PHE A 377 -11.83 3.50 -5.29
CA PHE A 377 -10.50 4.03 -5.62
C PHE A 377 -9.44 3.06 -5.09
N GLU A 378 -8.32 2.98 -5.80
CA GLU A 378 -7.20 2.10 -5.42
C GLU A 378 -5.89 2.77 -5.85
N PRO A 379 -5.16 3.41 -4.93
CA PRO A 379 -3.93 4.10 -5.29
C PRO A 379 -2.93 3.24 -6.05
N CYS A 380 -2.62 2.06 -5.56
CA CYS A 380 -1.82 1.06 -6.26
C CYS A 380 -2.56 -0.28 -6.35
N GLY A 381 -2.86 -0.87 -5.19
CA GLY A 381 -3.28 -2.25 -5.08
C GLY A 381 -2.12 -3.22 -5.25
N LEU A 382 -2.03 -4.22 -4.40
CA LEU A 382 -1.01 -5.26 -4.47
C LEU A 382 -1.62 -6.62 -4.81
N SER A 383 -2.82 -6.88 -4.32
CA SER A 383 -3.48 -8.19 -4.45
C SER A 383 -3.71 -8.62 -5.91
N GLN A 384 -4.00 -7.67 -6.81
CA GLN A 384 -4.14 -7.99 -8.22
C GLN A 384 -2.81 -8.47 -8.84
N MET A 385 -1.69 -7.86 -8.42
CA MET A 385 -0.37 -8.29 -8.89
C MET A 385 -0.02 -9.67 -8.33
N MET A 386 -0.34 -9.92 -7.06
CA MET A 386 -0.19 -11.23 -6.43
C MET A 386 -1.03 -12.29 -7.15
N ALA A 387 -2.30 -11.99 -7.41
CA ALA A 387 -3.19 -12.90 -8.15
C ALA A 387 -2.64 -13.23 -9.54
N MET A 388 -2.21 -12.22 -10.30
CA MET A 388 -1.63 -12.42 -11.64
C MET A 388 -0.37 -13.28 -11.60
N ARG A 389 0.46 -13.11 -10.58
CA ARG A 389 1.67 -13.92 -10.38
C ARG A 389 1.34 -15.42 -10.27
N TYR A 390 0.17 -15.75 -9.72
CA TYR A 390 -0.32 -17.12 -9.57
C TYR A 390 -1.28 -17.56 -10.70
N GLY A 391 -1.36 -16.81 -11.79
CA GLY A 391 -2.22 -17.15 -12.93
C GLY A 391 -3.71 -16.98 -12.67
N THR A 392 -4.09 -16.22 -11.67
CA THR A 392 -5.47 -15.88 -11.35
C THR A 392 -5.79 -14.52 -11.98
N LEU A 393 -6.80 -14.47 -12.85
CA LEU A 393 -7.07 -13.27 -13.63
C LEU A 393 -7.89 -12.26 -12.82
N PRO A 394 -7.40 -11.04 -12.63
CA PRO A 394 -8.16 -10.01 -11.91
C PRO A 394 -9.34 -9.50 -12.73
N LEU A 395 -10.44 -9.23 -12.03
CA LEU A 395 -11.60 -8.51 -12.51
C LEU A 395 -11.75 -7.27 -11.67
N VAL A 396 -11.53 -6.10 -12.25
CA VAL A 396 -11.27 -4.87 -11.50
C VAL A 396 -12.14 -3.71 -11.99
N HIS A 397 -12.44 -2.79 -11.08
CA HIS A 397 -12.85 -1.45 -11.46
C HIS A 397 -11.62 -0.68 -11.98
N GLU A 398 -11.75 -0.04 -13.14
CA GLU A 398 -10.62 0.55 -13.86
C GLU A 398 -10.21 1.90 -13.28
N VAL A 399 -9.57 1.87 -12.10
CA VAL A 399 -9.10 3.05 -11.38
C VAL A 399 -7.68 2.86 -10.85
N GLY A 400 -6.94 3.95 -10.70
CA GLY A 400 -5.64 4.00 -10.05
C GLY A 400 -4.68 2.94 -10.52
N GLY A 401 -4.04 2.26 -9.58
CA GLY A 401 -3.10 1.19 -9.87
C GLY A 401 -3.72 -0.02 -10.55
N LEU A 402 -5.02 -0.24 -10.41
CA LEU A 402 -5.72 -1.31 -11.14
C LEU A 402 -5.72 -1.06 -12.65
N ARG A 403 -5.90 0.20 -13.06
CA ARG A 403 -5.77 0.59 -14.47
C ARG A 403 -4.36 0.38 -15.00
N ASP A 404 -3.36 0.67 -14.19
CA ASP A 404 -1.95 0.63 -14.62
C ASP A 404 -1.38 -0.80 -14.64
N THR A 405 -1.92 -1.70 -13.84
CA THR A 405 -1.37 -3.06 -13.68
C THR A 405 -2.16 -4.15 -14.38
N VAL A 406 -3.44 -3.92 -14.66
CA VAL A 406 -4.30 -4.90 -15.34
C VAL A 406 -4.59 -4.45 -16.76
N GLN A 407 -4.09 -5.21 -17.74
CA GLN A 407 -4.42 -4.98 -19.14
C GLN A 407 -5.77 -5.64 -19.45
N PRO A 408 -6.80 -4.86 -19.84
CA PRO A 408 -8.11 -5.41 -20.14
C PRO A 408 -8.09 -6.41 -21.28
N PHE A 409 -8.90 -7.45 -21.16
CA PHE A 409 -9.10 -8.43 -22.22
C PHE A 409 -9.51 -7.76 -23.55
N ASN A 410 -8.77 -8.07 -24.61
CA ASN A 410 -9.08 -7.66 -25.96
C ASN A 410 -9.71 -8.83 -26.71
N PRO A 411 -11.03 -8.79 -27.01
CA PRO A 411 -11.72 -9.91 -27.64
C PRO A 411 -11.32 -10.16 -29.11
N ILE A 412 -10.72 -9.16 -29.75
CA ILE A 412 -10.27 -9.28 -31.15
C ILE A 412 -8.95 -10.06 -31.21
N GLU A 413 -8.00 -9.69 -30.37
CA GLU A 413 -6.66 -10.28 -30.37
C GLU A 413 -6.53 -11.49 -29.42
N GLY A 414 -7.45 -11.68 -28.48
CA GLY A 414 -7.37 -12.72 -27.46
C GLY A 414 -6.25 -12.46 -26.45
N THR A 415 -5.90 -11.19 -26.21
CA THR A 415 -4.81 -10.76 -25.32
C THR A 415 -5.33 -10.03 -24.09
N GLY A 416 -4.47 -9.88 -23.12
CA GLY A 416 -4.75 -9.17 -21.87
C GLY A 416 -4.28 -9.95 -20.66
N THR A 417 -4.49 -9.36 -19.47
CA THR A 417 -4.10 -9.97 -18.19
C THR A 417 -5.24 -10.02 -17.18
N GLY A 418 -6.42 -9.59 -17.58
CA GLY A 418 -7.60 -9.58 -16.73
C GLY A 418 -8.80 -8.93 -17.41
N PHE A 419 -9.78 -8.57 -16.59
CA PHE A 419 -11.05 -7.98 -17.04
C PHE A 419 -11.31 -6.71 -16.24
N SER A 420 -11.90 -5.70 -16.87
CA SER A 420 -12.18 -4.45 -16.22
C SER A 420 -13.53 -3.85 -16.65
N PHE A 421 -14.02 -2.94 -15.81
CA PHE A 421 -15.17 -2.09 -16.09
C PHE A 421 -14.90 -0.69 -15.53
N ASP A 422 -15.50 0.34 -16.13
CA ASP A 422 -15.19 1.73 -15.80
C ASP A 422 -16.28 2.44 -14.98
N ASN A 423 -17.46 1.85 -14.84
CA ASN A 423 -18.57 2.41 -14.10
C ASN A 423 -18.97 1.49 -12.95
N LEU A 424 -18.74 1.93 -11.71
CA LEU A 424 -18.91 1.10 -10.51
C LEU A 424 -20.40 0.96 -10.15
N THR A 425 -21.06 0.03 -10.82
CA THR A 425 -22.44 -0.40 -10.56
C THR A 425 -22.54 -1.91 -10.62
N PRO A 426 -23.57 -2.53 -9.99
CA PRO A 426 -23.80 -3.97 -10.13
C PRO A 426 -23.98 -4.43 -11.57
N TYR A 427 -24.57 -3.62 -12.41
CA TYR A 427 -24.77 -3.91 -13.83
C TYR A 427 -23.42 -4.08 -14.57
N TRP A 428 -22.50 -3.11 -14.42
CA TRP A 428 -21.22 -3.15 -15.13
C TRP A 428 -20.26 -4.16 -14.53
N LEU A 429 -20.32 -4.39 -13.22
CA LEU A 429 -19.62 -5.50 -12.58
C LEU A 429 -20.07 -6.84 -13.19
N ASN A 430 -21.37 -7.04 -13.29
CA ASN A 430 -21.93 -8.26 -13.88
C ASN A 430 -21.56 -8.39 -15.37
N TRP A 431 -21.57 -7.29 -16.13
CA TRP A 431 -21.14 -7.30 -17.51
C TRP A 431 -19.70 -7.82 -17.66
N ALA A 432 -18.77 -7.33 -16.83
CA ALA A 432 -17.39 -7.80 -16.84
C ALA A 432 -17.28 -9.28 -16.42
N LEU A 433 -18.07 -9.69 -15.43
CA LEU A 433 -18.15 -11.09 -15.02
C LEU A 433 -18.64 -11.97 -16.17
N GLN A 434 -19.70 -11.58 -16.85
CA GLN A 434 -20.22 -12.33 -18.01
C GLN A 434 -19.18 -12.47 -19.12
N THR A 435 -18.41 -11.41 -19.37
CA THR A 435 -17.31 -11.46 -20.34
C THR A 435 -16.26 -12.48 -19.92
N ALA A 436 -15.86 -12.48 -18.65
CA ALA A 436 -14.91 -13.45 -18.12
C ALA A 436 -15.43 -14.88 -18.19
N LEU A 437 -16.70 -15.10 -17.84
CA LEU A 437 -17.34 -16.42 -17.89
C LEU A 437 -17.45 -16.96 -19.32
N ASP A 438 -17.75 -16.09 -20.28
CA ASP A 438 -17.78 -16.47 -21.69
C ASP A 438 -16.42 -16.99 -22.16
N VAL A 439 -15.34 -16.28 -21.83
CA VAL A 439 -13.98 -16.73 -22.16
C VAL A 439 -13.65 -18.04 -21.46
N TYR A 440 -13.96 -18.15 -20.17
CA TYR A 440 -13.65 -19.34 -19.38
C TYR A 440 -14.33 -20.59 -19.95
N TYR A 441 -15.63 -20.52 -20.22
CA TYR A 441 -16.42 -21.67 -20.69
C TYR A 441 -16.26 -21.97 -22.17
N ASN A 442 -16.19 -20.94 -22.99
CA ASN A 442 -16.29 -21.11 -24.45
C ASN A 442 -14.94 -20.96 -25.17
N HIS A 443 -13.93 -20.39 -24.52
CA HIS A 443 -12.62 -20.12 -25.14
C HIS A 443 -11.47 -20.52 -24.21
N PRO A 444 -11.33 -21.81 -23.85
CA PRO A 444 -10.32 -22.24 -22.86
C PRO A 444 -8.88 -21.98 -23.30
N ASP A 445 -8.59 -21.99 -24.60
CA ASP A 445 -7.24 -21.67 -25.11
C ASP A 445 -6.91 -20.18 -24.89
N VAL A 446 -7.90 -19.31 -25.08
CA VAL A 446 -7.76 -17.88 -24.82
C VAL A 446 -7.55 -17.64 -23.32
N TRP A 447 -8.34 -18.32 -22.46
CA TRP A 447 -8.19 -18.23 -21.01
C TRP A 447 -6.77 -18.58 -20.58
N LYS A 448 -6.22 -19.67 -21.08
CA LYS A 448 -4.85 -20.08 -20.79
C LYS A 448 -3.82 -19.05 -21.26
N ASN A 449 -4.02 -18.45 -22.42
CA ASN A 449 -3.13 -17.40 -22.93
C ASN A 449 -3.16 -16.17 -22.02
N LEU A 450 -4.32 -15.79 -21.49
CA LEU A 450 -4.44 -14.69 -20.53
C LEU A 450 -3.70 -15.00 -19.23
N GLN A 451 -3.80 -16.23 -18.73
CA GLN A 451 -3.08 -16.67 -17.54
C GLN A 451 -1.56 -16.59 -17.74
N VAL A 452 -1.06 -17.04 -18.86
CA VAL A 452 0.37 -16.96 -19.19
C VAL A 452 0.84 -15.52 -19.28
N GLN A 453 0.09 -14.65 -19.95
CA GLN A 453 0.41 -13.22 -20.06
C GLN A 453 0.42 -12.56 -18.66
N ALA A 454 -0.54 -12.88 -17.80
CA ALA A 454 -0.57 -12.38 -16.44
C ALA A 454 0.66 -12.81 -15.63
N MET A 455 1.05 -14.08 -15.74
CA MET A 455 2.22 -14.62 -15.03
C MET A 455 3.55 -14.09 -15.58
N GLU A 456 3.59 -13.62 -16.80
CA GLU A 456 4.78 -13.02 -17.45
C GLU A 456 4.99 -11.55 -17.08
N CYS A 457 3.99 -10.88 -16.47
CA CYS A 457 4.15 -9.50 -16.03
C CYS A 457 5.28 -9.37 -14.99
N ASP A 458 6.13 -8.38 -15.19
CA ASP A 458 7.21 -8.06 -14.23
C ASP A 458 6.71 -7.05 -13.20
N PHE A 459 6.34 -7.54 -12.03
CA PHE A 459 5.97 -6.73 -10.88
C PHE A 459 7.04 -6.75 -9.79
N SER A 460 8.28 -7.08 -10.14
CA SER A 460 9.39 -7.09 -9.19
C SER A 460 9.73 -5.68 -8.68
N TRP A 461 10.30 -5.61 -7.49
CA TRP A 461 10.82 -4.37 -6.94
C TRP A 461 12.06 -3.85 -7.71
N ASP A 462 12.74 -4.68 -8.47
CA ASP A 462 13.86 -4.23 -9.30
C ASP A 462 13.38 -3.21 -10.35
N THR A 463 12.22 -3.45 -10.96
CA THR A 463 11.61 -2.52 -11.92
C THR A 463 11.14 -1.24 -11.23
N ALA A 464 10.42 -1.34 -10.10
CA ALA A 464 9.97 -0.18 -9.34
C ALA A 464 11.15 0.65 -8.80
N CYS A 465 12.20 -0.01 -8.33
CA CYS A 465 13.41 0.61 -7.82
C CYS A 465 14.06 1.53 -8.87
N GLN A 466 14.11 1.11 -10.13
CA GLN A 466 14.69 1.94 -11.20
C GLN A 466 13.93 3.26 -11.36
N SER A 467 12.61 3.23 -11.28
CA SER A 467 11.80 4.45 -11.36
C SER A 467 12.07 5.41 -10.19
N TYR A 468 12.27 4.88 -8.99
CA TYR A 468 12.66 5.70 -7.84
C TYR A 468 14.08 6.26 -8.00
N LEU A 469 15.01 5.50 -8.55
CA LEU A 469 16.35 5.99 -8.84
C LEU A 469 16.32 7.14 -9.85
N ASP A 470 15.51 7.03 -10.89
CA ASP A 470 15.32 8.11 -11.87
C ASP A 470 14.76 9.38 -11.18
N LEU A 471 13.82 9.20 -10.26
CA LEU A 471 13.29 10.31 -9.47
C LEU A 471 14.37 10.97 -8.61
N TYR A 472 15.19 10.20 -7.90
CA TYR A 472 16.27 10.74 -7.08
C TYR A 472 17.34 11.44 -7.93
N HIS A 473 17.72 10.89 -9.08
CA HIS A 473 18.66 11.52 -10.00
C HIS A 473 18.15 12.85 -10.56
N SER A 474 16.82 12.99 -10.70
CA SER A 474 16.23 14.28 -11.12
C SER A 474 16.44 15.42 -10.13
N LEU A 475 16.91 15.12 -8.90
CA LEU A 475 17.20 16.09 -7.85
C LEU A 475 18.64 16.58 -7.88
N GLU A 476 19.51 15.95 -8.66
CA GLU A 476 20.95 16.28 -8.75
C GLU A 476 21.22 17.49 -9.65
N ASN A 477 20.22 17.93 -10.43
CA ASN A 477 20.34 19.02 -11.43
C ASN A 477 19.76 20.34 -10.92
#